data_24b7c571734def71e401c4dca58b386e
#
_entry.id   24b7c571734def71e401c4dca58b386e
#
_cell.length_a   1.000
_cell.length_b   1.000
_cell.length_c   1.000
_cell.angle_alpha   90.00
_cell.angle_beta   90.00
_cell.angle_gamma   90.00
#
_symmetry.space_group_name_H-M   'P 1'
#
loop_
_entity.id
_entity.type
_entity.pdbx_description
1 polymer ?
#
loop_
_entity_poly.entity_id
_entity_poly.type
_entity_poly.pdbx_seq_one_letter_code
_entity_poly.pdbx_strand_id
1 'polypeptide(L)'
;KFTLLSIWMIISSGLFTDLLPHIDVTNDVVLCAVFGGLLQGVAVCLTLFAGATSGGTDFISIYSAQKTGKDIWNIIFFSNCVVLAIYGFLFEWSYALYSIIFQFANTQVINTFYKRYKKTTLLVITQKPEEVVACIKENTHHDATKFTGVGCHTGLEKTMLYSVVSSDQEKFIV
;
A
#
# COMPACT_ATOMS: atom_id res chain seq x y z
N LYS A 1 -3.16 20.87 -0.40
CA LYS A 1 -3.40 20.21 0.90
C LYS A 1 -2.34 19.14 1.17
N PHE A 2 -2.10 18.20 0.26
CA PHE A 2 -1.12 17.12 0.40
C PHE A 2 0.28 17.64 0.79
N THR A 3 0.85 18.58 0.02
CA THR A 3 2.18 19.14 0.25
C THR A 3 2.31 19.84 1.61
N LEU A 4 1.31 20.61 2.02
CA LEU A 4 1.32 21.29 3.31
C LEU A 4 1.29 20.31 4.48
N LEU A 5 0.47 19.25 4.39
CA LEU A 5 0.40 18.20 5.40
C LEU A 5 1.73 17.43 5.48
N SER A 6 2.37 17.16 4.34
CA SER A 6 3.67 16.49 4.32
C SER A 6 4.79 17.35 4.93
N ILE A 7 4.83 18.65 4.64
CA ILE A 7 5.79 19.57 5.26
C ILE A 7 5.57 19.61 6.78
N TRP A 8 4.31 19.73 7.22
CA TRP A 8 3.97 19.72 8.64
C TRP A 8 4.39 18.41 9.32
N MET A 9 4.16 17.28 8.65
CA MET A 9 4.58 15.94 9.14
C MET A 9 6.09 15.85 9.32
N ILE A 10 6.88 16.32 8.34
CA ILE A 10 8.35 16.27 8.39
C ILE A 10 8.86 17.15 9.55
N ILE A 11 8.35 18.37 9.70
CA ILE A 11 8.75 19.27 10.77
C ILE A 11 8.40 18.69 12.14
N SER A 12 7.17 18.18 12.29
CA SER A 12 6.71 17.55 13.55
C SER A 12 7.54 16.32 13.89
N SER A 13 7.81 15.44 12.92
CA SER A 13 8.63 14.25 13.12
C SER A 13 10.04 14.61 13.59
N GLY A 14 10.70 15.58 12.95
CA GLY A 14 12.02 16.06 13.38
C GLY A 14 12.00 16.60 14.82
N LEU A 15 11.04 17.47 15.12
CA LEU A 15 10.90 18.05 16.46
C LEU A 15 10.67 16.98 17.54
N PHE A 16 9.79 16.02 17.28
CA PHE A 16 9.53 14.92 18.22
C PHE A 16 10.73 13.99 18.39
N THR A 17 11.51 13.75 17.34
CA THR A 17 12.72 12.92 17.43
C THR A 17 13.76 13.54 18.35
N ASP A 18 13.90 14.88 18.32
CA ASP A 18 14.86 15.59 19.17
C ASP A 18 14.35 15.77 20.61
N LEU A 19 13.02 15.87 20.81
CA LEU A 19 12.41 16.14 22.10
C LEU A 19 12.20 14.88 22.95
N LEU A 20 12.00 13.73 22.32
CA LEU A 20 11.72 12.49 23.05
C LEU A 20 13.01 11.90 23.63
N PRO A 21 12.99 11.48 24.92
CA PRO A 21 14.14 10.80 25.52
C PRO A 21 14.41 9.47 24.82
N HIS A 22 15.68 9.14 24.62
CA HIS A 22 16.09 7.84 24.13
C HIS A 22 15.81 6.79 25.22
N ILE A 23 14.90 5.88 24.94
CA ILE A 23 14.57 4.77 25.83
C ILE A 23 15.08 3.50 25.16
N ASP A 24 16.10 2.89 25.76
CA ASP A 24 16.63 1.62 25.31
C ASP A 24 15.70 0.49 25.78
N VAL A 25 14.83 0.01 24.89
CA VAL A 25 13.88 -1.07 25.16
C VAL A 25 14.60 -2.42 25.18
N THR A 26 15.59 -2.61 24.33
CA THR A 26 16.38 -3.85 24.25
C THR A 26 17.75 -3.58 23.63
N ASN A 27 18.73 -4.39 24.05
CA ASN A 27 20.09 -4.38 23.47
C ASN A 27 20.22 -5.30 22.24
N ASP A 28 19.17 -6.04 21.90
CA ASP A 28 19.18 -6.91 20.72
C ASP A 28 18.86 -6.13 19.46
N VAL A 29 19.87 -5.94 18.62
CA VAL A 29 19.75 -5.16 17.37
C VAL A 29 18.77 -5.78 16.38
N VAL A 30 18.66 -7.13 16.35
CA VAL A 30 17.71 -7.82 15.47
C VAL A 30 16.27 -7.53 15.89
N LEU A 31 15.99 -7.61 17.20
CA LEU A 31 14.68 -7.25 17.74
C LEU A 31 14.33 -5.79 17.45
N CYS A 32 15.29 -4.87 17.64
CA CYS A 32 15.12 -3.46 17.29
C CYS A 32 14.82 -3.27 15.79
N ALA A 33 15.53 -3.98 14.91
CA ALA A 33 15.33 -3.90 13.48
C ALA A 33 13.92 -4.40 13.06
N VAL A 34 13.49 -5.54 13.59
CA VAL A 34 12.17 -6.12 13.25
C VAL A 34 11.03 -5.25 13.79
N PHE A 35 11.01 -5.02 15.11
CA PHE A 35 9.92 -4.26 15.73
C PHE A 35 9.94 -2.79 15.34
N GLY A 36 11.11 -2.18 15.21
CA GLY A 36 11.26 -0.82 14.70
C GLY A 36 10.71 -0.69 13.28
N GLY A 37 11.01 -1.67 12.40
CA GLY A 37 10.47 -1.72 11.04
C GLY A 37 8.94 -1.87 11.01
N LEU A 38 8.37 -2.72 11.87
CA LEU A 38 6.93 -2.88 12.00
C LEU A 38 6.25 -1.58 12.46
N LEU A 39 6.75 -0.95 13.50
CA LEU A 39 6.21 0.32 14.03
C LEU A 39 6.33 1.44 13.00
N GLN A 40 7.48 1.55 12.32
CA GLN A 40 7.68 2.51 11.24
C GLN A 40 6.68 2.28 10.10
N GLY A 41 6.45 1.02 9.70
CA GLY A 41 5.47 0.68 8.68
C GLY A 41 4.05 1.11 9.02
N VAL A 42 3.64 0.93 10.27
CA VAL A 42 2.34 1.41 10.76
C VAL A 42 2.28 2.94 10.73
N ALA A 43 3.32 3.63 11.20
CA ALA A 43 3.39 5.10 11.18
C ALA A 43 3.31 5.65 9.75
N VAL A 44 4.03 5.05 8.80
CA VAL A 44 3.95 5.40 7.37
C VAL A 44 2.53 5.17 6.83
N CYS A 45 1.90 4.04 7.12
CA CYS A 45 0.52 3.78 6.69
C CYS A 45 -0.45 4.83 7.22
N LEU A 46 -0.37 5.20 8.50
CA LEU A 46 -1.22 6.25 9.09
C LEU A 46 -1.01 7.60 8.39
N THR A 47 0.24 7.95 8.13
CA THR A 47 0.59 9.18 7.40
C THR A 47 -0.02 9.19 5.99
N LEU A 48 0.08 8.07 5.28
CA LEU A 48 -0.48 7.91 3.93
C LEU A 48 -2.02 7.96 3.94
N PHE A 49 -2.67 7.36 4.94
CA PHE A 49 -4.13 7.45 5.10
C PHE A 49 -4.60 8.88 5.40
N ALA A 50 -3.81 9.65 6.15
CA ALA A 50 -4.07 11.06 6.41
C ALA A 50 -3.87 11.95 5.15
N GLY A 51 -3.36 11.39 4.05
CA GLY A 51 -3.07 12.13 2.82
C GLY A 51 -1.81 12.96 2.88
N ALA A 52 -0.82 12.50 3.63
CA ALA A 52 0.52 13.07 3.73
C ALA A 52 1.58 12.01 3.38
N THR A 53 2.83 12.42 3.30
CA THR A 53 4.00 11.51 3.14
C THR A 53 5.09 11.93 4.11
N SER A 54 5.94 10.99 4.49
CA SER A 54 7.12 11.23 5.31
C SER A 54 8.24 11.99 4.57
N GLY A 55 8.08 12.22 3.25
CA GLY A 55 9.02 12.99 2.42
C GLY A 55 10.16 12.16 1.82
N GLY A 56 10.16 10.83 1.99
CA GLY A 56 11.14 9.93 1.41
C GLY A 56 10.69 9.33 0.07
N THR A 57 11.10 8.08 -0.17
CA THR A 57 10.72 7.28 -1.35
C THR A 57 9.22 6.99 -1.44
N ASP A 58 8.48 7.18 -0.34
CA ASP A 58 7.02 7.08 -0.26
C ASP A 58 6.33 7.98 -1.28
N PHE A 59 6.87 9.19 -1.50
CA PHE A 59 6.32 10.13 -2.49
C PHE A 59 6.39 9.55 -3.90
N ILE A 60 7.48 8.89 -4.25
CA ILE A 60 7.66 8.24 -5.56
C ILE A 60 6.64 7.11 -5.71
N SER A 61 6.42 6.34 -4.64
CA SER A 61 5.44 5.24 -4.63
C SER A 61 4.02 5.76 -4.89
N ILE A 62 3.61 6.80 -4.17
CA ILE A 62 2.28 7.40 -4.33
C ILE A 62 2.10 7.96 -5.75
N TYR A 63 3.07 8.73 -6.24
CA TYR A 63 3.01 9.30 -7.58
C TYR A 63 2.89 8.21 -8.65
N SER A 64 3.70 7.15 -8.54
CA SER A 64 3.63 6.02 -9.46
C SER A 64 2.28 5.30 -9.37
N ALA A 65 1.79 5.04 -8.16
CA ALA A 65 0.51 4.38 -7.95
C ALA A 65 -0.67 5.20 -8.53
N GLN A 66 -0.64 6.51 -8.37
CA GLN A 66 -1.64 7.40 -8.97
C GLN A 66 -1.61 7.37 -10.50
N LYS A 67 -0.42 7.33 -11.11
CA LYS A 67 -0.25 7.37 -12.55
C LYS A 67 -0.49 6.01 -13.23
N THR A 68 -0.01 4.92 -12.62
CA THR A 68 -0.03 3.59 -13.24
C THR A 68 -1.08 2.65 -12.64
N GLY A 69 -1.67 3.00 -11.50
CA GLY A 69 -2.59 2.14 -10.76
C GLY A 69 -1.93 0.90 -10.14
N LYS A 70 -0.59 0.84 -10.13
CA LYS A 70 0.20 -0.26 -9.56
C LYS A 70 1.03 0.25 -8.40
N ASP A 71 1.09 -0.52 -7.33
CA ASP A 71 2.01 -0.23 -6.24
C ASP A 71 3.42 -0.70 -6.58
N ILE A 72 4.41 0.14 -6.23
CA ILE A 72 5.82 -0.10 -6.51
C ILE A 72 6.65 -0.27 -5.22
N TRP A 73 6.00 -0.54 -4.08
CA TRP A 73 6.69 -0.69 -2.79
C TRP A 73 7.79 -1.74 -2.82
N ASN A 74 7.53 -2.86 -3.50
CA ASN A 74 8.54 -3.91 -3.67
C ASN A 74 9.73 -3.45 -4.53
N ILE A 75 9.47 -2.65 -5.56
CA ILE A 75 10.54 -2.11 -6.42
C ILE A 75 11.41 -1.15 -5.62
N ILE A 76 10.80 -0.28 -4.80
CA ILE A 76 11.52 0.62 -3.89
C ILE A 76 12.32 -0.18 -2.88
N PHE A 77 11.76 -1.25 -2.30
CA PHE A 77 12.47 -2.13 -1.39
C PHE A 77 13.73 -2.72 -2.05
N PHE A 78 13.62 -3.31 -3.24
CA PHE A 78 14.78 -3.86 -3.95
C PHE A 78 15.81 -2.79 -4.30
N SER A 79 15.39 -1.60 -4.71
CA SER A 79 16.29 -0.47 -4.97
C SER A 79 17.06 -0.08 -3.70
N ASN A 80 16.38 0.01 -2.57
CA ASN A 80 17.00 0.30 -1.28
C ASN A 80 17.98 -0.82 -0.85
N CYS A 81 17.65 -2.09 -1.10
CA CYS A 81 18.55 -3.23 -0.82
C CYS A 81 19.87 -3.11 -1.62
N VAL A 82 19.81 -2.67 -2.87
CA VAL A 82 21.03 -2.43 -3.66
C VAL A 82 21.90 -1.35 -3.02
N VAL A 83 21.30 -0.24 -2.59
CA VAL A 83 22.02 0.84 -1.90
C VAL A 83 22.62 0.35 -0.59
N LEU A 84 21.87 -0.43 0.20
CA LEU A 84 22.34 -1.00 1.46
C LEU A 84 23.45 -2.04 1.25
N ALA A 85 23.41 -2.81 0.16
CA ALA A 85 24.46 -3.75 -0.18
C ALA A 85 25.77 -3.01 -0.54
N ILE A 86 25.69 -1.91 -1.29
CA ILE A 86 26.85 -1.05 -1.59
C ILE A 86 27.40 -0.46 -0.29
N TYR A 87 26.54 0.01 0.61
CA TYR A 87 26.95 0.50 1.93
C TYR A 87 27.66 -0.58 2.74
N GLY A 88 27.12 -1.80 2.80
CA GLY A 88 27.73 -2.94 3.50
C GLY A 88 29.10 -3.32 2.95
N PHE A 89 29.28 -3.20 1.63
CA PHE A 89 30.57 -3.46 0.98
C PHE A 89 31.62 -2.38 1.32
N LEU A 90 31.22 -1.12 1.47
CA LEU A 90 32.10 0.00 1.78
C LEU A 90 32.43 0.14 3.27
N PHE A 91 31.53 -0.28 4.16
CA PHE A 91 31.66 -0.05 5.60
C PHE A 91 31.59 -1.37 6.38
N GLU A 92 30.41 -1.83 6.75
CA GLU A 92 30.21 -3.00 7.59
C GLU A 92 28.93 -3.74 7.22
N TRP A 93 29.05 -5.05 6.97
CA TRP A 93 27.94 -5.89 6.55
C TRP A 93 26.83 -6.04 7.62
N SER A 94 27.20 -6.03 8.90
CA SER A 94 26.25 -6.19 10.00
C SER A 94 25.16 -5.12 9.96
N TYR A 95 25.55 -3.86 9.82
CA TYR A 95 24.59 -2.74 9.76
C TYR A 95 23.73 -2.79 8.51
N ALA A 96 24.31 -3.17 7.38
CA ALA A 96 23.54 -3.31 6.14
C ALA A 96 22.47 -4.41 6.26
N LEU A 97 22.81 -5.55 6.84
CA LEU A 97 21.86 -6.66 7.05
C LEU A 97 20.72 -6.28 8.01
N TYR A 98 21.02 -5.63 9.13
CA TYR A 98 19.99 -5.14 10.04
C TYR A 98 19.07 -4.10 9.38
N SER A 99 19.62 -3.22 8.55
CA SER A 99 18.83 -2.24 7.80
C SER A 99 17.94 -2.90 6.75
N ILE A 100 18.39 -3.99 6.11
CA ILE A 100 17.58 -4.77 5.17
C ILE A 100 16.41 -5.44 5.91
N ILE A 101 16.64 -6.02 7.10
CA ILE A 101 15.58 -6.62 7.94
C ILE A 101 14.55 -5.56 8.33
N PHE A 102 15.00 -4.40 8.81
CA PHE A 102 14.13 -3.26 9.13
C PHE A 102 13.28 -2.85 7.93
N GLN A 103 13.92 -2.64 6.78
CA GLN A 103 13.26 -2.22 5.54
C GLN A 103 12.25 -3.26 5.03
N PHE A 104 12.58 -4.55 5.17
CA PHE A 104 11.67 -5.63 4.82
C PHE A 104 10.43 -5.62 5.70
N ALA A 105 10.60 -5.56 7.03
CA ALA A 105 9.48 -5.49 7.97
C ALA A 105 8.57 -4.28 7.69
N ASN A 106 9.17 -3.10 7.50
CA ASN A 106 8.46 -1.87 7.13
C ASN A 106 7.65 -2.05 5.82
N THR A 107 8.28 -2.55 4.77
CA THR A 107 7.64 -2.74 3.46
C THR A 107 6.49 -3.75 3.52
N GLN A 108 6.61 -4.83 4.29
CA GLN A 108 5.55 -5.82 4.46
C GLN A 108 4.31 -5.24 5.14
N VAL A 109 4.50 -4.40 6.16
CA VAL A 109 3.39 -3.69 6.81
C VAL A 109 2.68 -2.79 5.80
N ILE A 110 3.43 -1.99 5.04
CA ILE A 110 2.85 -1.07 4.06
C ILE A 110 2.09 -1.85 2.96
N ASN A 111 2.66 -2.91 2.41
CA ASN A 111 2.03 -3.76 1.40
C ASN A 111 0.73 -4.42 1.90
N THR A 112 0.65 -4.72 3.19
CA THR A 112 -0.51 -5.38 3.79
C THR A 112 -1.65 -4.41 4.05
N PHE A 113 -1.32 -3.25 4.63
CA PHE A 113 -2.33 -2.29 5.08
C PHE A 113 -2.66 -1.21 4.05
N TYR A 114 -1.68 -0.75 3.26
CA TYR A 114 -1.89 0.34 2.31
C TYR A 114 -2.23 -0.17 0.90
N LYS A 115 -3.52 -0.43 0.66
CA LYS A 115 -4.05 -0.94 -0.63
C LYS A 115 -4.89 0.10 -1.40
N ARG A 116 -4.86 1.37 -0.98
CA ARG A 116 -5.74 2.43 -1.48
C ARG A 116 -5.69 2.64 -3.00
N TYR A 117 -4.54 2.45 -3.63
CA TYR A 117 -4.38 2.64 -5.07
C TYR A 117 -4.37 1.33 -5.87
N LYS A 118 -4.50 0.20 -5.19
CA LYS A 118 -4.68 -1.10 -5.85
C LYS A 118 -6.06 -1.16 -6.47
N LYS A 119 -6.11 -1.35 -7.79
CA LYS A 119 -7.36 -1.54 -8.53
C LYS A 119 -7.62 -3.02 -8.71
N THR A 120 -8.82 -3.46 -8.40
CA THR A 120 -9.30 -4.82 -8.61
C THR A 120 -10.36 -4.79 -9.71
N THR A 121 -10.23 -5.70 -10.67
CA THR A 121 -11.25 -5.89 -11.69
C THR A 121 -12.25 -6.92 -11.19
N LEU A 122 -13.50 -6.52 -11.08
CA LEU A 122 -14.63 -7.40 -10.75
C LEU A 122 -15.26 -7.91 -12.04
N LEU A 123 -15.34 -9.22 -12.16
CA LEU A 123 -16.08 -9.94 -13.21
C LEU A 123 -17.20 -10.72 -12.53
N VAL A 124 -18.42 -10.24 -12.61
CA VAL A 124 -19.57 -10.86 -11.95
C VAL A 124 -20.51 -11.43 -13.01
N ILE A 125 -20.71 -12.75 -13.00
CA ILE A 125 -21.69 -13.42 -13.85
C ILE A 125 -22.96 -13.65 -13.04
N THR A 126 -24.07 -13.02 -13.46
CA THR A 126 -25.31 -13.04 -12.71
C THR A 126 -26.55 -13.16 -13.59
N GLN A 127 -27.62 -13.68 -13.01
CA GLN A 127 -28.96 -13.64 -13.61
C GLN A 127 -29.77 -12.41 -13.17
N LYS A 128 -29.25 -11.66 -12.17
CA LYS A 128 -29.88 -10.45 -11.62
C LYS A 128 -28.96 -9.24 -11.76
N PRO A 129 -28.69 -8.78 -12.98
CA PRO A 129 -27.72 -7.74 -13.24
C PRO A 129 -28.06 -6.39 -12.59
N GLU A 130 -29.34 -6.05 -12.52
CA GLU A 130 -29.77 -4.75 -12.01
C GLU A 130 -29.52 -4.62 -10.49
N GLU A 131 -29.73 -5.71 -9.72
CA GLU A 131 -29.47 -5.75 -8.27
C GLU A 131 -27.96 -5.58 -8.01
N VAL A 132 -27.11 -6.25 -8.80
CA VAL A 132 -25.66 -6.18 -8.64
C VAL A 132 -25.11 -4.80 -9.04
N VAL A 133 -25.62 -4.21 -10.12
CA VAL A 133 -25.25 -2.86 -10.55
C VAL A 133 -25.64 -1.82 -9.49
N ALA A 134 -26.83 -1.95 -8.91
CA ALA A 134 -27.26 -1.06 -7.83
C ALA A 134 -26.33 -1.17 -6.61
N CYS A 135 -25.96 -2.39 -6.22
CA CYS A 135 -25.03 -2.65 -5.12
C CYS A 135 -23.64 -2.04 -5.39
N ILE A 136 -23.10 -2.23 -6.59
CA ILE A 136 -21.79 -1.65 -6.98
C ILE A 136 -21.86 -0.12 -6.91
N LYS A 137 -22.90 0.47 -7.49
CA LYS A 137 -23.05 1.93 -7.54
C LYS A 137 -23.22 2.56 -6.16
N GLU A 138 -23.99 1.93 -5.29
CA GLU A 138 -24.26 2.40 -3.93
C GLU A 138 -23.02 2.34 -3.04
N ASN A 139 -22.26 1.25 -3.11
CA ASN A 139 -21.12 1.02 -2.23
C ASN A 139 -19.80 1.62 -2.73
N THR A 140 -19.63 1.78 -4.06
CA THR A 140 -18.32 2.18 -4.62
C THR A 140 -18.35 3.47 -5.42
N HIS A 141 -19.51 3.97 -5.81
CA HIS A 141 -19.69 5.09 -6.75
C HIS A 141 -19.00 4.86 -8.11
N HIS A 142 -18.71 3.61 -8.45
CA HIS A 142 -18.16 3.21 -9.74
C HIS A 142 -19.27 2.69 -10.66
N ASP A 143 -19.02 2.78 -11.96
CA ASP A 143 -19.93 2.23 -12.95
C ASP A 143 -19.53 0.80 -13.33
N ALA A 144 -20.48 0.04 -13.87
CA ALA A 144 -20.25 -1.31 -14.34
C ALA A 144 -20.69 -1.44 -15.80
N THR A 145 -19.83 -2.08 -16.61
CA THR A 145 -20.16 -2.37 -18.00
C THR A 145 -20.83 -3.74 -18.11
N LYS A 146 -21.99 -3.79 -18.75
CA LYS A 146 -22.79 -5.00 -18.93
C LYS A 146 -22.47 -5.66 -20.27
N PHE A 147 -22.12 -6.93 -20.22
CA PHE A 147 -21.93 -7.79 -21.38
C PHE A 147 -22.97 -8.91 -21.33
N THR A 148 -23.68 -9.16 -22.43
CA THR A 148 -24.57 -10.32 -22.57
C THR A 148 -23.91 -11.39 -23.42
N GLY A 149 -24.02 -12.63 -22.97
CA GLY A 149 -23.45 -13.78 -23.67
C GLY A 149 -24.33 -15.02 -23.45
N VAL A 150 -24.10 -16.03 -24.27
CA VAL A 150 -24.82 -17.30 -24.18
C VAL A 150 -23.88 -18.37 -23.64
N GLY A 151 -24.35 -19.13 -22.64
CA GLY A 151 -23.59 -20.24 -22.07
C GLY A 151 -23.38 -21.36 -23.09
N CYS A 152 -22.14 -21.66 -23.43
CA CYS A 152 -21.81 -22.62 -24.48
C CYS A 152 -22.37 -24.05 -24.27
N HIS A 153 -22.60 -24.42 -22.99
CA HIS A 153 -23.12 -25.75 -22.67
C HIS A 153 -24.63 -25.74 -22.43
N THR A 154 -25.15 -24.69 -21.78
CA THR A 154 -26.56 -24.61 -21.36
C THR A 154 -27.45 -23.88 -22.37
N GLY A 155 -26.89 -23.14 -23.31
CA GLY A 155 -27.64 -22.30 -24.26
C GLY A 155 -28.39 -21.13 -23.62
N LEU A 156 -28.24 -20.92 -22.30
CA LEU A 156 -28.93 -19.86 -21.57
C LEU A 156 -28.19 -18.54 -21.68
N GLU A 157 -28.96 -17.45 -21.83
CA GLU A 157 -28.40 -16.11 -21.75
C GLU A 157 -27.88 -15.82 -20.33
N LYS A 158 -26.67 -15.29 -20.25
CA LYS A 158 -26.04 -14.86 -19.01
C LYS A 158 -25.51 -13.44 -19.17
N THR A 159 -25.61 -12.66 -18.14
CA THR A 159 -25.03 -11.31 -18.10
C THR A 159 -23.75 -11.34 -17.27
N MET A 160 -22.69 -10.78 -17.85
CA MET A 160 -21.41 -10.53 -17.18
C MET A 160 -21.29 -9.03 -16.95
N LEU A 161 -21.03 -8.65 -15.72
CA LEU A 161 -20.73 -7.28 -15.31
C LEU A 161 -19.23 -7.14 -15.13
N TYR A 162 -18.66 -6.12 -15.73
CA TYR A 162 -17.27 -5.71 -15.60
C TYR A 162 -17.19 -4.38 -14.90
N SER A 163 -16.52 -4.32 -13.75
CA SER A 163 -16.26 -3.07 -13.03
C SER A 163 -14.85 -3.03 -12.49
N VAL A 164 -14.24 -1.85 -12.44
CA VAL A 164 -12.92 -1.64 -11.85
C VAL A 164 -13.10 -0.81 -10.59
N VAL A 165 -12.83 -1.42 -9.45
CA VAL A 165 -12.98 -0.82 -8.12
C VAL A 165 -11.65 -0.78 -7.38
N SER A 166 -11.57 -0.01 -6.31
CA SER A 166 -10.42 -0.04 -5.41
C SER A 166 -10.44 -1.33 -4.57
N SER A 167 -9.26 -1.91 -4.29
CA SER A 167 -9.17 -3.17 -3.53
C SER A 167 -9.73 -3.11 -2.11
N ASP A 168 -9.82 -1.93 -1.51
CA ASP A 168 -10.47 -1.71 -0.21
C ASP A 168 -12.00 -1.79 -0.29
N GLN A 169 -12.57 -1.47 -1.46
CA GLN A 169 -14.01 -1.48 -1.72
C GLN A 169 -14.54 -2.87 -2.14
N GLU A 170 -13.66 -3.76 -2.59
CA GLU A 170 -14.02 -5.12 -3.01
C GLU A 170 -14.83 -5.87 -1.92
N LYS A 171 -14.44 -5.68 -0.65
CA LYS A 171 -15.08 -6.34 0.51
C LYS A 171 -16.54 -5.96 0.75
N PHE A 172 -17.00 -4.87 0.15
CA PHE A 172 -18.40 -4.41 0.30
C PHE A 172 -19.31 -4.94 -0.80
N ILE A 173 -18.74 -5.59 -1.83
CA ILE A 173 -19.48 -6.09 -3.00
C ILE A 173 -19.56 -7.63 -2.98
N VAL A 174 -18.57 -8.30 -2.40
CA VAL A 174 -18.49 -9.75 -2.25
C VAL A 174 -18.96 -10.16 -0.87
#